data_211b7e9d512e95c109398002e7d6810e
#
_entry.id   211b7e9d512e95c109398002e7d6810e
#
_cell.length_a   1.000
_cell.length_b   1.000
_cell.length_c   1.000
_cell.angle_alpha   90.00
_cell.angle_beta   90.00
_cell.angle_gamma   90.00
#
_symmetry.space_group_name_H-M   'P 1'
#
loop_
_entity.id
_entity.type
_entity.pdbx_description
1 polymer ?
#
loop_
_entity_poly.entity_id
_entity_poly.type
_entity_poly.pdbx_seq_one_letter_code
_entity_poly.pdbx_strand_id
1 'polypeptide(L)'
;IDAVAMCVNDVLAQGAEPLVFLDYVAVGRNEPQKIEAIVAGVADGCRQACCALVGGETAEMPGMYAEGEYDIAGFTVGVVEKSQLIDGSKVRAGDVLVGVASSGVHSNGFSLVRKIVADNCLNLRESYPELSNKQLGEVLLTPTKIYVKQVLEVVRNCDVHGISHITGGGFDENIPRILHEGQGLEIDEGSWEILPVFRFLEKYGKVAHREMFNIFNMGIGMVIALDAAEAQKAIGILTEQGERATVIGRVTDTEGVVIR
;
A
#
# COMPACT_ATOMS: atom_id res chain seq x y z
N ILE A 1 -10.01 0.86 8.25
CA ILE A 1 -8.90 -0.06 7.91
C ILE A 1 -7.73 0.72 7.32
N ASP A 2 -7.97 1.61 6.35
CA ASP A 2 -6.92 2.29 5.58
C ASP A 2 -5.92 3.05 6.43
N ALA A 3 -6.37 3.83 7.41
CA ALA A 3 -5.48 4.56 8.32
C ALA A 3 -4.54 3.61 9.08
N VAL A 4 -5.02 2.44 9.48
CA VAL A 4 -4.18 1.40 10.10
C VAL A 4 -3.20 0.83 9.09
N ALA A 5 -3.67 0.44 7.92
CA ALA A 5 -2.83 -0.15 6.87
C ALA A 5 -1.66 0.75 6.49
N MET A 6 -1.91 2.05 6.30
CA MET A 6 -0.86 3.02 5.97
C MET A 6 0.24 3.08 7.03
N CYS A 7 -0.13 3.04 8.31
CA CYS A 7 0.84 3.09 9.40
C CYS A 7 1.59 1.76 9.59
N VAL A 8 0.87 0.64 9.68
CA VAL A 8 1.48 -0.65 10.02
C VAL A 8 2.34 -1.22 8.89
N ASN A 9 1.99 -0.94 7.63
CA ASN A 9 2.79 -1.35 6.48
C ASN A 9 4.12 -0.58 6.41
N ASP A 10 4.16 0.69 6.82
CA ASP A 10 5.40 1.47 6.88
C ASP A 10 6.33 0.97 7.99
N VAL A 11 5.78 0.61 9.15
CA VAL A 11 6.54 -0.05 10.23
C VAL A 11 7.07 -1.40 9.77
N LEU A 12 6.24 -2.18 9.09
CA LEU A 12 6.62 -3.47 8.49
C LEU A 12 7.77 -3.33 7.49
N ALA A 13 7.82 -2.25 6.71
CA ALA A 13 8.89 -2.02 5.74
C ALA A 13 10.29 -1.94 6.38
N GLN A 14 10.38 -1.70 7.68
CA GLN A 14 11.61 -1.77 8.46
C GLN A 14 11.85 -3.16 9.09
N GLY A 15 11.04 -4.17 8.76
CA GLY A 15 11.07 -5.50 9.39
C GLY A 15 10.49 -5.52 10.81
N ALA A 16 9.86 -4.43 11.25
CA ALA A 16 9.33 -4.30 12.61
C ALA A 16 7.92 -4.90 12.72
N GLU A 17 7.64 -5.54 13.86
CA GLU A 17 6.32 -6.03 14.24
C GLU A 17 5.52 -4.90 14.90
N PRO A 18 4.37 -4.47 14.33
CA PRO A 18 3.50 -3.49 14.97
C PRO A 18 2.95 -4.03 16.29
N LEU A 19 3.08 -3.28 17.37
CA LEU A 19 2.61 -3.68 18.70
C LEU A 19 1.34 -2.96 19.10
N VAL A 20 1.32 -1.64 18.93
CA VAL A 20 0.22 -0.78 19.37
C VAL A 20 -0.18 0.21 18.31
N PHE A 21 -1.44 0.59 18.33
CA PHE A 21 -2.02 1.60 17.46
C PHE A 21 -2.85 2.58 18.27
N LEU A 22 -2.80 3.85 17.89
CA LEU A 22 -3.61 4.94 18.40
C LEU A 22 -4.27 5.64 17.21
N ASP A 23 -5.55 5.96 17.32
CA ASP A 23 -6.27 6.72 16.32
C ASP A 23 -6.57 8.14 16.80
N TYR A 24 -6.73 9.03 15.85
CA TYR A 24 -7.27 10.37 16.04
C TYR A 24 -8.39 10.58 15.02
N VAL A 25 -9.58 10.88 15.52
CA VAL A 25 -10.76 11.16 14.69
C VAL A 25 -11.23 12.58 14.95
N ALA A 26 -11.11 13.45 13.95
CA ALA A 26 -11.62 14.81 13.98
C ALA A 26 -12.90 14.89 13.16
N VAL A 27 -13.94 15.54 13.68
CA VAL A 27 -15.25 15.66 13.04
C VAL A 27 -15.81 17.06 13.17
N GLY A 28 -16.62 17.50 12.18
CA GLY A 28 -17.37 18.74 12.30
C GLY A 28 -18.49 18.65 13.33
N ARG A 29 -19.12 17.49 13.44
CA ARG A 29 -20.16 17.15 14.43
C ARG A 29 -20.00 15.70 14.89
N ASN A 30 -20.06 15.49 16.19
CA ASN A 30 -19.98 14.14 16.77
C ASN A 30 -21.33 13.42 16.62
N GLU A 31 -21.34 12.44 15.74
CA GLU A 31 -22.45 11.50 15.53
C GLU A 31 -22.01 10.09 16.02
N PRO A 32 -22.49 9.63 17.20
CA PRO A 32 -21.99 8.42 17.83
C PRO A 32 -21.96 7.19 16.90
N GLN A 33 -23.00 6.98 16.10
CA GLN A 33 -23.09 5.84 15.19
C GLN A 33 -22.03 5.90 14.08
N LYS A 34 -21.68 7.10 13.61
CA LYS A 34 -20.64 7.32 12.62
C LYS A 34 -19.26 7.07 13.20
N ILE A 35 -19.02 7.60 14.41
CA ILE A 35 -17.76 7.34 15.13
C ILE A 35 -17.59 5.85 15.43
N GLU A 36 -18.64 5.17 15.89
CA GLU A 36 -18.62 3.73 16.12
C GLU A 36 -18.21 2.96 14.86
N ALA A 37 -18.79 3.29 13.69
CA ALA A 37 -18.45 2.65 12.43
C ALA A 37 -16.99 2.90 12.01
N ILE A 38 -16.49 4.13 12.21
CA ILE A 38 -15.09 4.49 11.94
C ILE A 38 -14.14 3.67 12.83
N VAL A 39 -14.37 3.69 14.14
CA VAL A 39 -13.52 2.98 15.12
C VAL A 39 -13.60 1.47 14.95
N ALA A 40 -14.76 0.93 14.57
CA ALA A 40 -14.89 -0.50 14.22
C ALA A 40 -13.97 -0.87 13.05
N GLY A 41 -13.86 0.00 12.01
CA GLY A 41 -12.93 -0.18 10.90
C GLY A 41 -11.47 -0.12 11.34
N VAL A 42 -11.12 0.79 12.28
CA VAL A 42 -9.78 0.86 12.88
C VAL A 42 -9.48 -0.41 13.67
N ALA A 43 -10.39 -0.86 14.51
CA ALA A 43 -10.24 -2.09 15.31
C ALA A 43 -10.08 -3.33 14.42
N ASP A 44 -10.79 -3.39 13.29
CA ASP A 44 -10.64 -4.47 12.33
C ASP A 44 -9.25 -4.45 11.67
N GLY A 45 -8.77 -3.27 11.25
CA GLY A 45 -7.41 -3.11 10.73
C GLY A 45 -6.34 -3.54 11.75
N CYS A 46 -6.46 -3.13 13.01
CA CYS A 46 -5.55 -3.54 14.09
C CYS A 46 -5.54 -5.05 14.29
N ARG A 47 -6.71 -5.69 14.22
CA ARG A 47 -6.84 -7.15 14.32
C ARG A 47 -6.17 -7.87 13.14
N GLN A 48 -6.29 -7.34 11.92
CA GLN A 48 -5.59 -7.85 10.74
C GLN A 48 -4.08 -7.72 10.89
N ALA A 49 -3.59 -6.60 11.43
CA ALA A 49 -2.17 -6.33 11.68
C ALA A 49 -1.61 -7.03 12.92
N CYS A 50 -2.44 -7.71 13.73
CA CYS A 50 -2.06 -8.27 15.04
C CYS A 50 -1.50 -7.22 16.02
N CYS A 51 -1.86 -5.95 15.91
CA CYS A 51 -1.52 -4.92 16.87
C CYS A 51 -2.70 -4.55 17.78
N ALA A 52 -2.39 -4.02 18.96
CA ALA A 52 -3.42 -3.63 19.93
C ALA A 52 -3.87 -2.18 19.68
N LEU A 53 -5.17 -1.96 19.52
CA LEU A 53 -5.74 -0.60 19.61
C LEU A 53 -5.78 -0.23 21.10
N VAL A 54 -4.83 0.61 21.53
CA VAL A 54 -4.63 0.90 22.98
C VAL A 54 -5.24 2.22 23.42
N GLY A 55 -5.72 3.02 22.50
CA GLY A 55 -6.38 4.30 22.78
C GLY A 55 -6.51 5.13 21.52
N GLY A 56 -6.86 6.38 21.71
CA GLY A 56 -7.03 7.36 20.65
C GLY A 56 -7.71 8.62 21.19
N GLU A 57 -8.12 9.50 20.29
CA GLU A 57 -8.83 10.71 20.61
C GLU A 57 -9.91 10.97 19.56
N THR A 58 -11.07 11.43 20.01
CA THR A 58 -12.13 11.92 19.13
C THR A 58 -12.41 13.39 19.45
N ALA A 59 -12.20 14.27 18.48
CA ALA A 59 -12.38 15.70 18.64
C ALA A 59 -13.52 16.22 17.78
N GLU A 60 -14.50 16.90 18.40
CA GLU A 60 -15.49 17.71 17.70
C GLU A 60 -14.93 19.10 17.46
N MET A 61 -14.80 19.50 16.20
CA MET A 61 -14.16 20.75 15.77
C MET A 61 -15.08 21.55 14.83
N PRO A 62 -16.17 22.12 15.37
CA PRO A 62 -17.10 22.92 14.57
C PRO A 62 -16.40 24.18 14.02
N GLY A 63 -16.62 24.46 12.74
CA GLY A 63 -15.98 25.58 12.06
C GLY A 63 -14.60 25.29 11.46
N MET A 64 -13.93 24.19 11.86
CA MET A 64 -12.73 23.66 11.20
C MET A 64 -13.11 22.61 10.16
N TYR A 65 -14.02 21.71 10.51
CA TYR A 65 -14.63 20.73 9.60
C TYR A 65 -16.09 21.08 9.38
N ALA A 66 -16.58 20.91 8.15
CA ALA A 66 -18.00 21.06 7.87
C ALA A 66 -18.82 19.90 8.50
N GLU A 67 -20.11 20.13 8.68
CA GLU A 67 -21.02 19.09 9.16
C GLU A 67 -21.00 17.90 8.18
N GLY A 68 -20.76 16.71 8.70
CA GLY A 68 -20.60 15.49 7.89
C GLY A 68 -19.19 15.18 7.44
N GLU A 69 -18.26 16.13 7.49
CA GLU A 69 -16.83 15.89 7.23
C GLU A 69 -16.11 15.32 8.46
N TYR A 70 -15.07 14.55 8.18
CA TYR A 70 -14.19 13.99 9.20
C TYR A 70 -12.79 13.74 8.64
N ASP A 71 -11.83 13.68 9.55
CA ASP A 71 -10.45 13.31 9.26
C ASP A 71 -9.99 12.22 10.23
N ILE A 72 -9.15 11.31 9.74
CA ILE A 72 -8.64 10.19 10.53
C ILE A 72 -7.13 10.15 10.37
N ALA A 73 -6.41 10.17 11.48
CA ALA A 73 -4.99 9.91 11.53
C ALA A 73 -4.71 8.68 12.40
N GLY A 74 -3.60 8.00 12.13
CA GLY A 74 -3.13 6.87 12.89
C GLY A 74 -1.70 7.06 13.34
N PHE A 75 -1.36 6.43 14.46
CA PHE A 75 -0.01 6.31 14.96
C PHE A 75 0.22 4.88 15.45
N THR A 76 1.31 4.27 14.98
CA THR A 76 1.69 2.92 15.41
C THR A 76 3.11 2.89 15.93
N VAL A 77 3.36 2.00 16.88
CA VAL A 77 4.72 1.68 17.35
C VAL A 77 4.95 0.19 17.09
N GLY A 78 6.03 -0.10 16.43
CA GLY A 78 6.52 -1.46 16.22
C GLY A 78 7.88 -1.67 16.86
N VAL A 79 8.30 -2.91 16.91
CA VAL A 79 9.59 -3.32 17.48
C VAL A 79 10.30 -4.28 16.54
N VAL A 80 11.60 -4.13 16.44
CA VAL A 80 12.50 -5.04 15.73
C VAL A 80 13.83 -5.11 16.49
N GLU A 81 14.45 -6.28 16.50
CA GLU A 81 15.82 -6.40 17.00
C GLU A 81 16.76 -5.56 16.11
N LYS A 82 17.64 -4.76 16.74
CA LYS A 82 18.55 -3.86 16.02
C LYS A 82 19.36 -4.56 14.92
N SER A 83 19.73 -5.81 15.16
CA SER A 83 20.47 -6.65 14.21
C SER A 83 19.63 -7.16 13.04
N GLN A 84 18.30 -7.06 13.14
CA GLN A 84 17.33 -7.53 12.14
C GLN A 84 16.62 -6.36 11.43
N LEU A 85 17.01 -5.12 11.73
CA LEU A 85 16.45 -3.94 11.07
C LEU A 85 16.70 -4.01 9.57
N ILE A 86 15.62 -3.88 8.80
CA ILE A 86 15.67 -3.81 7.34
C ILE A 86 15.71 -2.33 6.95
N ASP A 87 16.90 -1.84 6.61
CA ASP A 87 17.18 -0.45 6.27
C ASP A 87 17.70 -0.28 4.82
N GLY A 88 17.65 -1.35 4.02
CA GLY A 88 18.18 -1.37 2.66
C GLY A 88 19.69 -1.59 2.57
N SER A 89 20.43 -1.59 3.68
CA SER A 89 21.90 -1.71 3.69
C SER A 89 22.44 -2.99 3.03
N LYS A 90 21.61 -4.03 2.91
CA LYS A 90 21.96 -5.30 2.25
C LYS A 90 21.62 -5.31 0.77
N VAL A 91 20.87 -4.33 0.25
CA VAL A 91 20.41 -4.33 -1.14
C VAL A 91 21.60 -4.18 -2.09
N ARG A 92 21.66 -5.03 -3.09
CA ARG A 92 22.76 -5.05 -4.07
C ARG A 92 22.26 -5.30 -5.49
N ALA A 93 23.01 -4.86 -6.47
CA ALA A 93 22.74 -5.18 -7.87
C ALA A 93 22.66 -6.70 -8.07
N GLY A 94 21.65 -7.16 -8.79
CA GLY A 94 21.33 -8.57 -8.99
C GLY A 94 20.26 -9.10 -8.04
N ASP A 95 19.93 -8.40 -6.95
CA ASP A 95 18.76 -8.76 -6.13
C ASP A 95 17.48 -8.68 -6.97
N VAL A 96 16.58 -9.62 -6.75
CA VAL A 96 15.28 -9.62 -7.40
C VAL A 96 14.26 -8.89 -6.52
N LEU A 97 13.25 -8.35 -7.18
CA LEU A 97 12.14 -7.64 -6.57
C LEU A 97 10.90 -8.54 -6.62
N VAL A 98 10.47 -9.03 -5.48
CA VAL A 98 9.21 -9.76 -5.34
C VAL A 98 8.11 -8.76 -5.03
N GLY A 99 7.18 -8.58 -5.97
CA GLY A 99 5.99 -7.75 -5.80
C GLY A 99 4.84 -8.53 -5.19
N VAL A 100 4.19 -7.96 -4.18
CA VAL A 100 2.99 -8.51 -3.54
C VAL A 100 1.78 -7.70 -3.98
N ALA A 101 0.76 -8.39 -4.49
CA ALA A 101 -0.40 -7.76 -5.11
C ALA A 101 -1.16 -6.82 -4.16
N SER A 102 -1.57 -5.67 -4.68
CA SER A 102 -2.50 -4.78 -4.00
C SER A 102 -3.95 -5.27 -4.12
N SER A 103 -4.84 -4.70 -3.31
CA SER A 103 -6.28 -4.93 -3.36
C SER A 103 -7.01 -3.98 -4.32
N GLY A 104 -6.38 -2.89 -4.70
CA GLY A 104 -6.95 -1.80 -5.49
C GLY A 104 -6.07 -0.56 -5.44
N VAL A 105 -6.68 0.60 -5.51
CA VAL A 105 -5.99 1.91 -5.48
C VAL A 105 -5.26 2.15 -4.15
N HIS A 106 -5.69 1.45 -3.10
CA HIS A 106 -5.28 1.71 -1.72
C HIS A 106 -5.68 3.13 -1.27
N SER A 107 -4.78 3.86 -0.60
CA SER A 107 -5.10 5.17 -0.01
C SER A 107 -4.42 6.35 -0.73
N ASN A 108 -3.81 6.12 -1.91
CA ASN A 108 -3.03 7.13 -2.60
C ASN A 108 -3.59 7.45 -3.99
N GLY A 109 -3.29 8.66 -4.50
CA GLY A 109 -3.74 9.10 -5.81
C GLY A 109 -5.19 9.60 -5.86
N PHE A 110 -5.92 9.67 -4.75
CA PHE A 110 -7.34 10.02 -4.72
C PHE A 110 -7.65 11.47 -5.14
N SER A 111 -6.69 12.39 -5.07
CA SER A 111 -6.87 13.72 -5.65
C SER A 111 -7.11 13.64 -7.15
N LEU A 112 -6.32 12.83 -7.85
CA LEU A 112 -6.51 12.57 -9.28
C LEU A 112 -7.77 11.75 -9.55
N VAL A 113 -8.05 10.71 -8.75
CA VAL A 113 -9.29 9.91 -8.87
C VAL A 113 -10.52 10.80 -8.79
N ARG A 114 -10.62 11.67 -7.79
CA ARG A 114 -11.74 12.63 -7.65
C ARG A 114 -11.85 13.57 -8.83
N LYS A 115 -10.71 14.05 -9.34
CA LYS A 115 -10.66 14.89 -10.54
C LYS A 115 -11.19 14.13 -11.76
N ILE A 116 -10.74 12.90 -12.00
CA ILE A 116 -11.19 12.05 -13.11
C ILE A 116 -12.70 11.83 -13.03
N VAL A 117 -13.21 11.50 -11.84
CA VAL A 117 -14.65 11.28 -11.62
C VAL A 117 -15.45 12.54 -11.95
N ALA A 118 -15.01 13.70 -11.48
CA ALA A 118 -15.70 14.98 -11.71
C ALA A 118 -15.63 15.40 -13.18
N ASP A 119 -14.45 15.41 -13.79
CA ASP A 119 -14.22 15.88 -15.17
C ASP A 119 -15.00 15.04 -16.21
N ASN A 120 -15.23 13.76 -15.92
CA ASN A 120 -15.94 12.84 -16.80
C ASN A 120 -17.40 12.58 -16.37
N CYS A 121 -17.89 13.28 -15.33
CA CYS A 121 -19.23 13.08 -14.77
C CYS A 121 -19.54 11.62 -14.45
N LEU A 122 -18.54 10.86 -13.95
CA LEU A 122 -18.71 9.44 -13.64
C LEU A 122 -19.59 9.25 -12.41
N ASN A 123 -20.52 8.31 -12.48
CA ASN A 123 -21.41 7.99 -11.38
C ASN A 123 -20.81 6.88 -10.51
N LEU A 124 -20.53 7.17 -9.25
CA LEU A 124 -19.96 6.20 -8.31
C LEU A 124 -20.86 4.99 -8.03
N ARG A 125 -22.19 5.11 -8.27
CA ARG A 125 -23.16 4.03 -8.08
C ARG A 125 -23.44 3.24 -9.37
N GLU A 126 -22.83 3.64 -10.47
CA GLU A 126 -22.97 2.94 -11.74
C GLU A 126 -21.95 1.78 -11.81
N SER A 127 -22.40 0.69 -12.42
CA SER A 127 -21.57 -0.48 -12.71
C SER A 127 -20.96 -0.36 -14.09
N TYR A 128 -19.64 -0.53 -14.19
CA TYR A 128 -18.92 -0.40 -15.45
C TYR A 128 -18.42 -1.76 -15.93
N PRO A 129 -18.62 -2.10 -17.22
CA PRO A 129 -18.12 -3.36 -17.79
C PRO A 129 -16.61 -3.55 -17.58
N GLU A 130 -15.83 -2.47 -17.71
CA GLU A 130 -14.38 -2.47 -17.49
C GLU A 130 -13.98 -2.85 -16.05
N LEU A 131 -14.89 -2.68 -15.10
CA LEU A 131 -14.71 -3.05 -13.68
C LEU A 131 -15.40 -4.37 -13.33
N SER A 132 -15.56 -5.27 -14.32
CA SER A 132 -16.28 -6.55 -14.15
C SER A 132 -17.72 -6.35 -13.67
N ASN A 133 -18.39 -5.31 -14.15
CA ASN A 133 -19.74 -4.90 -13.77
C ASN A 133 -19.92 -4.56 -12.28
N LYS A 134 -18.83 -4.21 -11.57
CA LYS A 134 -18.91 -3.66 -10.22
C LYS A 134 -19.18 -2.16 -10.24
N GLN A 135 -19.80 -1.65 -9.19
CA GLN A 135 -19.97 -0.21 -9.00
C GLN A 135 -18.62 0.47 -8.81
N LEU A 136 -18.43 1.63 -9.45
CA LEU A 136 -17.17 2.39 -9.34
C LEU A 136 -16.84 2.72 -7.89
N GLY A 137 -17.83 3.15 -7.10
CA GLY A 137 -17.63 3.46 -5.68
C GLY A 137 -17.17 2.27 -4.86
N GLU A 138 -17.72 1.08 -5.09
CA GLU A 138 -17.28 -0.15 -4.41
C GLU A 138 -15.83 -0.49 -4.73
N VAL A 139 -15.43 -0.37 -6.00
CA VAL A 139 -14.05 -0.64 -6.42
C VAL A 139 -13.07 0.37 -5.80
N LEU A 140 -13.44 1.65 -5.77
CA LEU A 140 -12.61 2.72 -5.19
C LEU A 140 -12.55 2.65 -3.66
N LEU A 141 -13.56 2.09 -3.00
CA LEU A 141 -13.62 1.89 -1.55
C LEU A 141 -13.01 0.56 -1.09
N THR A 142 -12.41 -0.22 -2.00
CA THR A 142 -11.70 -1.44 -1.60
C THR A 142 -10.58 -1.07 -0.62
N PRO A 143 -10.59 -1.61 0.61
CA PRO A 143 -9.63 -1.20 1.63
C PRO A 143 -8.18 -1.47 1.24
N THR A 144 -7.29 -0.62 1.72
CA THR A 144 -5.84 -0.83 1.64
C THR A 144 -5.47 -2.14 2.33
N LYS A 145 -4.68 -2.95 1.65
CA LYS A 145 -4.25 -4.25 2.16
C LYS A 145 -3.24 -4.10 3.29
N ILE A 146 -3.39 -4.93 4.32
CA ILE A 146 -2.45 -5.05 5.43
C ILE A 146 -1.58 -6.29 5.18
N TYR A 147 -0.27 -6.10 5.07
CA TYR A 147 0.71 -7.13 4.69
C TYR A 147 1.47 -7.73 5.88
N VAL A 148 1.18 -7.27 7.10
CA VAL A 148 2.00 -7.52 8.29
C VAL A 148 2.30 -9.01 8.51
N LYS A 149 1.28 -9.85 8.60
CA LYS A 149 1.44 -11.29 8.89
C LYS A 149 2.26 -12.00 7.83
N GLN A 150 1.92 -11.76 6.58
CA GLN A 150 2.47 -12.45 5.42
C GLN A 150 3.93 -12.08 5.20
N VAL A 151 4.25 -10.79 5.30
CA VAL A 151 5.61 -10.31 5.05
C VAL A 151 6.53 -10.59 6.23
N LEU A 152 6.04 -10.49 7.48
CA LEU A 152 6.84 -10.93 8.65
C LEU A 152 7.20 -12.41 8.57
N GLU A 153 6.35 -13.26 8.01
CA GLU A 153 6.69 -14.67 7.81
C GLU A 153 7.81 -14.85 6.78
N VAL A 154 7.83 -14.03 5.73
CA VAL A 154 8.96 -13.98 4.78
C VAL A 154 10.23 -13.52 5.49
N VAL A 155 10.16 -12.43 6.27
CA VAL A 155 11.31 -11.88 7.02
C VAL A 155 11.91 -12.90 7.99
N ARG A 156 11.08 -13.73 8.63
CA ARG A 156 11.54 -14.78 9.55
C ARG A 156 12.24 -15.94 8.86
N ASN A 157 11.95 -16.18 7.59
CA ASN A 157 12.39 -17.40 6.88
C ASN A 157 13.38 -17.13 5.74
N CYS A 158 13.48 -15.89 5.25
CA CYS A 158 14.34 -15.49 4.14
C CYS A 158 15.29 -14.37 4.57
N ASP A 159 16.45 -14.27 3.91
CA ASP A 159 17.33 -13.09 4.07
C ASP A 159 16.78 -11.95 3.20
N VAL A 160 15.99 -11.10 3.82
CA VAL A 160 15.37 -9.94 3.16
C VAL A 160 16.33 -8.77 3.21
N HIS A 161 16.64 -8.18 2.06
CA HIS A 161 17.58 -7.08 1.92
C HIS A 161 16.90 -5.71 2.02
N GLY A 162 15.64 -5.59 1.54
CA GLY A 162 14.87 -4.36 1.58
C GLY A 162 13.39 -4.63 1.39
N ILE A 163 12.56 -3.75 1.94
CA ILE A 163 11.10 -3.77 1.76
C ILE A 163 10.65 -2.35 1.42
N SER A 164 9.78 -2.23 0.42
CA SER A 164 9.18 -0.95 0.03
C SER A 164 7.65 -1.06 0.02
N HIS A 165 6.98 -0.22 0.80
CA HIS A 165 5.54 -0.03 0.75
C HIS A 165 5.20 0.97 -0.37
N ILE A 166 4.39 0.57 -1.34
CA ILE A 166 4.04 1.41 -2.48
C ILE A 166 2.87 2.32 -2.11
N THR A 167 3.19 3.60 -1.92
CA THR A 167 2.27 4.66 -1.51
C THR A 167 2.24 5.80 -2.54
N GLY A 168 2.03 7.05 -2.12
CA GLY A 168 2.13 8.22 -2.99
C GLY A 168 3.50 8.33 -3.64
N GLY A 169 3.54 8.70 -4.92
CA GLY A 169 4.76 8.67 -5.72
C GLY A 169 5.03 7.32 -6.41
N GLY A 170 4.15 6.32 -6.20
CA GLY A 170 4.17 5.05 -6.92
C GLY A 170 5.50 4.30 -6.85
N PHE A 171 5.90 3.69 -7.95
CA PHE A 171 7.15 2.93 -8.04
C PHE A 171 8.38 3.84 -8.01
N ASP A 172 8.28 5.01 -8.65
CA ASP A 172 9.40 5.91 -8.84
C ASP A 172 9.94 6.52 -7.55
N GLU A 173 9.06 6.78 -6.58
CA GLU A 173 9.47 7.42 -5.32
C GLU A 173 9.63 6.42 -4.16
N ASN A 174 8.96 5.27 -4.21
CA ASN A 174 8.97 4.35 -3.07
C ASN A 174 10.06 3.28 -3.19
N ILE A 175 10.19 2.58 -4.34
CA ILE A 175 11.17 1.50 -4.45
C ILE A 175 12.61 2.03 -4.34
N PRO A 176 12.99 3.18 -4.93
CA PRO A 176 14.35 3.71 -4.77
C PRO A 176 14.78 4.02 -3.33
N ARG A 177 13.85 4.15 -2.37
CA ARG A 177 14.20 4.39 -0.96
C ARG A 177 15.02 3.28 -0.31
N ILE A 178 14.98 2.07 -0.88
CA ILE A 178 15.77 0.94 -0.38
C ILE A 178 17.10 0.77 -1.10
N LEU A 179 17.42 1.62 -2.09
CA LEU A 179 18.62 1.53 -2.92
C LEU A 179 19.77 2.35 -2.35
N HIS A 180 20.98 1.97 -2.75
CA HIS A 180 22.19 2.77 -2.56
C HIS A 180 22.47 3.67 -3.76
N GLU A 181 23.30 4.67 -3.56
CA GLU A 181 23.82 5.53 -4.63
C GLU A 181 24.45 4.69 -5.75
N GLY A 182 24.13 5.00 -7.00
CA GLY A 182 24.58 4.27 -8.19
C GLY A 182 23.72 3.07 -8.56
N GLN A 183 22.74 2.68 -7.73
CA GLN A 183 21.81 1.60 -8.04
C GLN A 183 20.55 2.12 -8.73
N GLY A 184 19.90 1.23 -9.48
CA GLY A 184 18.60 1.48 -10.10
C GLY A 184 17.74 0.23 -10.16
N LEU A 185 16.66 0.31 -10.92
CA LEU A 185 15.63 -0.72 -11.00
C LEU A 185 15.27 -1.01 -12.45
N GLU A 186 15.11 -2.27 -12.76
CA GLU A 186 14.49 -2.74 -13.98
C GLU A 186 13.24 -3.54 -13.61
N ILE A 187 12.07 -3.04 -14.02
CA ILE A 187 10.75 -3.59 -13.71
C ILE A 187 10.15 -4.16 -14.99
N ASP A 188 9.64 -5.39 -14.93
CA ASP A 188 8.91 -6.07 -16.00
C ASP A 188 7.39 -5.95 -15.74
N GLU A 189 6.74 -4.99 -16.40
CA GLU A 189 5.30 -4.75 -16.28
C GLU A 189 4.46 -5.98 -16.67
N GLY A 190 4.96 -6.82 -17.57
CA GLY A 190 4.28 -8.05 -17.99
C GLY A 190 4.22 -9.15 -16.94
N SER A 191 4.95 -9.01 -15.83
CA SER A 191 5.11 -10.09 -14.84
C SER A 191 3.96 -10.21 -13.83
N TRP A 192 3.05 -9.25 -13.75
CA TRP A 192 1.86 -9.29 -12.86
C TRP A 192 0.61 -8.77 -13.55
N GLU A 193 -0.53 -8.99 -12.91
CA GLU A 193 -1.81 -8.48 -13.37
C GLU A 193 -2.05 -7.05 -12.88
N ILE A 194 -2.11 -6.10 -13.81
CA ILE A 194 -2.58 -4.74 -13.52
C ILE A 194 -4.09 -4.77 -13.36
N LEU A 195 -4.58 -4.41 -12.18
CA LEU A 195 -6.01 -4.47 -11.87
C LEU A 195 -6.85 -3.56 -12.78
N PRO A 196 -8.08 -3.97 -13.14
CA PRO A 196 -8.93 -3.22 -14.05
C PRO A 196 -9.15 -1.75 -13.69
N VAL A 197 -9.15 -1.41 -12.40
CA VAL A 197 -9.33 -0.04 -11.91
C VAL A 197 -8.24 0.91 -12.43
N PHE A 198 -6.99 0.46 -12.57
CA PHE A 198 -5.91 1.31 -13.07
C PHE A 198 -6.08 1.60 -14.56
N ARG A 199 -6.47 0.60 -15.36
CA ARG A 199 -6.79 0.80 -16.79
C ARG A 199 -8.00 1.70 -16.98
N PHE A 200 -8.98 1.61 -16.08
CA PHE A 200 -10.14 2.50 -16.06
C PHE A 200 -9.72 3.94 -15.79
N LEU A 201 -8.90 4.17 -14.76
CA LEU A 201 -8.41 5.50 -14.39
C LEU A 201 -7.51 6.09 -15.48
N GLU A 202 -6.64 5.30 -16.10
CA GLU A 202 -5.80 5.69 -17.23
C GLU A 202 -6.65 6.16 -18.41
N LYS A 203 -7.66 5.37 -18.80
CA LYS A 203 -8.56 5.65 -19.91
C LYS A 203 -9.33 6.96 -19.72
N TYR A 204 -10.03 7.09 -18.60
CA TYR A 204 -10.88 8.25 -18.33
C TYR A 204 -10.08 9.49 -17.93
N GLY A 205 -8.94 9.31 -17.27
CA GLY A 205 -8.02 10.38 -16.90
C GLY A 205 -7.14 10.86 -18.04
N LYS A 206 -7.04 10.08 -19.12
CA LYS A 206 -6.09 10.32 -20.23
C LYS A 206 -4.67 10.54 -19.71
N VAL A 207 -4.32 9.82 -18.65
CA VAL A 207 -3.00 9.86 -18.05
C VAL A 207 -2.02 9.05 -18.90
N ALA A 208 -0.82 9.56 -19.11
CA ALA A 208 0.20 8.79 -19.81
C ALA A 208 0.52 7.50 -19.03
N HIS A 209 0.63 6.37 -19.73
CA HIS A 209 0.83 5.06 -19.08
C HIS A 209 1.99 5.05 -18.08
N ARG A 210 3.12 5.60 -18.48
CA ARG A 210 4.30 5.71 -17.60
C ARG A 210 4.04 6.53 -16.33
N GLU A 211 3.21 7.59 -16.44
CA GLU A 211 2.84 8.44 -15.30
C GLU A 211 1.91 7.72 -14.31
N MET A 212 1.17 6.71 -14.75
CA MET A 212 0.37 5.88 -13.85
C MET A 212 1.23 5.19 -12.78
N PHE A 213 2.46 4.80 -13.10
CA PHE A 213 3.41 4.19 -12.17
C PHE A 213 4.03 5.18 -11.17
N ASN A 214 3.98 6.47 -11.47
CA ASN A 214 4.39 7.54 -10.56
C ASN A 214 3.26 7.94 -9.58
N ILE A 215 2.00 7.70 -9.95
CA ILE A 215 0.84 8.12 -9.15
C ILE A 215 0.27 6.97 -8.32
N PHE A 216 0.17 5.78 -8.92
CA PHE A 216 -0.54 4.62 -8.38
C PHE A 216 0.38 3.42 -8.14
N ASN A 217 -0.11 2.48 -7.33
CA ASN A 217 0.59 1.22 -7.07
C ASN A 217 0.52 0.20 -8.22
N MET A 218 -0.26 0.45 -9.25
CA MET A 218 -0.43 -0.36 -10.46
C MET A 218 -0.65 -1.86 -10.23
N GLY A 219 -1.19 -2.24 -9.07
CA GLY A 219 -1.48 -3.63 -8.70
C GLY A 219 -0.46 -4.26 -7.75
N ILE A 220 0.61 -3.56 -7.38
CA ILE A 220 1.62 -4.00 -6.41
C ILE A 220 1.64 -3.04 -5.23
N GLY A 221 1.32 -3.52 -4.04
CA GLY A 221 1.28 -2.67 -2.84
C GLY A 221 2.52 -2.79 -1.94
N MET A 222 3.27 -3.89 -2.08
CA MET A 222 4.51 -4.13 -1.32
C MET A 222 5.55 -4.76 -2.23
N VAL A 223 6.80 -4.36 -2.09
CA VAL A 223 7.95 -4.92 -2.83
C VAL A 223 9.00 -5.39 -1.83
N ILE A 224 9.52 -6.59 -2.05
CA ILE A 224 10.55 -7.21 -1.22
C ILE A 224 11.78 -7.47 -2.10
N ALA A 225 12.92 -6.90 -1.74
CA ALA A 225 14.21 -7.14 -2.38
C ALA A 225 14.98 -8.23 -1.63
N LEU A 226 15.47 -9.22 -2.37
CA LEU A 226 16.22 -10.36 -1.81
C LEU A 226 17.07 -11.06 -2.90
N ASP A 227 17.96 -11.96 -2.48
CA ASP A 227 18.73 -12.75 -3.42
C ASP A 227 17.83 -13.63 -4.32
N ALA A 228 18.19 -13.75 -5.59
CA ALA A 228 17.42 -14.52 -6.57
C ALA A 228 17.17 -15.97 -6.14
N ALA A 229 18.09 -16.57 -5.37
CA ALA A 229 17.95 -17.93 -4.85
C ALA A 229 16.83 -18.07 -3.79
N GLU A 230 16.50 -16.99 -3.09
CA GLU A 230 15.45 -16.96 -2.06
C GLU A 230 14.05 -16.64 -2.64
N ALA A 231 13.97 -16.13 -3.88
CA ALA A 231 12.73 -15.61 -4.48
C ALA A 231 11.58 -16.62 -4.47
N GLN A 232 11.83 -17.85 -4.89
CA GLN A 232 10.79 -18.89 -4.96
C GLN A 232 10.30 -19.30 -3.57
N LYS A 233 11.18 -19.30 -2.57
CA LYS A 233 10.83 -19.57 -1.18
C LYS A 233 9.93 -18.45 -0.63
N ALA A 234 10.30 -17.19 -0.85
CA ALA A 234 9.51 -16.04 -0.44
C ALA A 234 8.10 -16.03 -1.09
N ILE A 235 8.04 -16.29 -2.40
CA ILE A 235 6.77 -16.41 -3.14
C ILE A 235 5.93 -17.58 -2.59
N GLY A 236 6.55 -18.72 -2.30
CA GLY A 236 5.86 -19.87 -1.70
C GLY A 236 5.21 -19.53 -0.37
N ILE A 237 5.95 -18.89 0.54
CA ILE A 237 5.43 -18.42 1.84
C ILE A 237 4.25 -17.48 1.67
N LEU A 238 4.37 -16.48 0.78
CA LEU A 238 3.29 -15.52 0.51
C LEU A 238 2.05 -16.20 -0.06
N THR A 239 2.24 -17.16 -0.98
CA THR A 239 1.15 -17.92 -1.59
C THR A 239 0.41 -18.80 -0.59
N GLU A 240 1.13 -19.47 0.31
CA GLU A 240 0.54 -20.26 1.41
C GLU A 240 -0.29 -19.40 2.37
N GLN A 241 0.06 -18.12 2.50
CA GLN A 241 -0.71 -17.12 3.26
C GLN A 241 -1.86 -16.47 2.45
N GLY A 242 -2.11 -16.94 1.23
CA GLY A 242 -3.19 -16.46 0.37
C GLY A 242 -2.85 -15.21 -0.45
N GLU A 243 -1.57 -14.82 -0.51
CA GLU A 243 -1.13 -13.68 -1.28
C GLU A 243 -0.78 -14.07 -2.74
N ARG A 244 -1.01 -13.13 -3.66
CA ARG A 244 -0.44 -13.20 -5.00
C ARG A 244 0.86 -12.44 -5.01
N ALA A 245 1.95 -13.14 -5.31
CA ALA A 245 3.28 -12.56 -5.38
C ALA A 245 4.04 -13.13 -6.58
N THR A 246 4.90 -12.31 -7.17
CA THR A 246 5.72 -12.69 -8.32
C THR A 246 7.00 -11.86 -8.34
N VAL A 247 8.03 -12.33 -9.06
CA VAL A 247 9.18 -11.49 -9.38
C VAL A 247 8.74 -10.45 -10.40
N ILE A 248 8.90 -9.17 -10.04
CA ILE A 248 8.48 -8.03 -10.87
C ILE A 248 9.67 -7.29 -11.50
N GLY A 249 10.89 -7.65 -11.13
CA GLY A 249 12.08 -6.97 -11.62
C GLY A 249 13.33 -7.29 -10.80
N ARG A 250 14.30 -6.42 -10.94
CA ARG A 250 15.61 -6.56 -10.26
C ARG A 250 16.25 -5.22 -9.96
N VAL A 251 17.19 -5.23 -9.03
CA VAL A 251 18.11 -4.13 -8.76
C VAL A 251 19.25 -4.16 -9.77
N THR A 252 19.62 -2.98 -10.29
CA THR A 252 20.71 -2.82 -11.27
C THR A 252 21.85 -1.98 -10.69
N ASP A 253 22.99 -2.01 -11.35
CA ASP A 253 24.17 -1.14 -11.07
C ASP A 253 24.17 0.16 -11.87
N THR A 254 23.03 0.52 -12.44
CA THR A 254 22.84 1.75 -13.24
C THR A 254 21.63 2.49 -12.68
N GLU A 255 21.82 3.75 -12.32
CA GLU A 255 20.77 4.59 -11.74
C GLU A 255 19.53 4.73 -12.64
N GLY A 256 18.39 4.85 -12.01
CA GLY A 256 17.09 5.09 -12.62
C GLY A 256 16.09 3.96 -12.42
N VAL A 257 14.84 4.26 -12.75
CA VAL A 257 13.72 3.31 -12.74
C VAL A 257 13.27 3.06 -14.18
N VAL A 258 13.59 1.88 -14.69
CA VAL A 258 13.21 1.45 -16.03
C VAL A 258 12.05 0.46 -15.93
N ILE A 259 10.90 0.81 -16.53
CA ILE A 259 9.73 -0.06 -16.62
C ILE A 259 9.59 -0.48 -18.11
N ARG A 260 9.48 -1.77 -18.36
CA ARG A 260 9.41 -2.38 -19.71
C ARG A 260 8.18 -3.25 -19.86
#